data_436ad7d7d36c8ad5e36786c96dd874ff
#
_entry.id   436ad7d7d36c8ad5e36786c96dd874ff
#
_cell.length_a   1.000
_cell.length_b   1.000
_cell.length_c   1.000
_cell.angle_alpha   90.00
_cell.angle_beta   90.00
_cell.angle_gamma   90.00
#
_symmetry.space_group_name_H-M   'P 1'
#
loop_
_entity.id
_entity.type
_entity.pdbx_description
1 polymer ?
#
loop_
_entity_poly.entity_id
_entity_poly.type
_entity_poly.pdbx_seq_one_letter_code
_entity_poly.pdbx_strand_id
1 'polypeptide(L)'
;MAFHQNFILTLKRIKKMKRNKIVLASLCFYLFQISQVISQNTVIEYNSFVENVIKNNPIAKRAANLKTYGELNYKSARGNYDPKINGSYTNKFFNGSNYNSSLNSEVKQQIFTNQYLKFGYDYGIGNNLNPDMYTPTSGLPYLGVEVGLLQGMMIDYTRANVLKAKEYKNYYSAENKIQLNNLLFEASTQYFDWLFSAKQLALNSYFMQIANQRLRGIESLAEIGEKAAIDTIEAAIFYQSRLLDFQNSTIDFQKTNNEIASFNWNESYTPLEILNYSTSDSLDLYFSKVKNSFMKTLLIDTLNNPVLIKYNSLQKVLEIENRLKKEMIKPKLNVSYNFLSNENAPDNTVLSTNNYKWGANISFPLLLRNSVNNYKMSKINSQNNNFELINKSNELNYKLNSLKQNINTLTEQLLNAERTSRYSKQLVDAEKIKFTNGESSLFLLNTRENKWLESELKLAEYKLKFIKTVLNVIYLKGNLNYKF
;
A
#
# COMPACT_ATOMS: atom_id res chain seq x y z
N MET A 1 29.43 57.01 54.13
CA MET A 1 28.48 55.95 53.72
C MET A 1 27.86 56.15 52.34
N ALA A 2 27.73 57.35 51.78
CA ALA A 2 27.09 57.58 50.45
C ALA A 2 27.89 57.10 49.23
N PHE A 3 29.24 57.01 49.32
CA PHE A 3 30.08 56.59 48.22
C PHE A 3 30.01 55.08 47.93
N HIS A 4 29.72 54.26 48.92
CA HIS A 4 29.65 52.80 48.80
C HIS A 4 28.31 52.34 48.20
N GLN A 5 27.20 53.07 48.41
CA GLN A 5 25.90 52.79 47.85
C GLN A 5 25.82 53.11 46.34
N ASN A 6 26.47 54.16 45.87
CA ASN A 6 26.51 54.54 44.46
C ASN A 6 27.35 53.57 43.63
N PHE A 7 28.41 52.99 44.22
CA PHE A 7 29.24 51.97 43.53
C PHE A 7 28.52 50.66 43.34
N ILE A 8 27.69 50.23 44.32
CA ILE A 8 26.88 49.00 44.21
C ILE A 8 25.74 49.16 43.20
N LEU A 9 25.13 50.35 43.10
CA LEU A 9 24.09 50.63 42.10
C LEU A 9 24.66 50.69 40.66
N THR A 10 25.85 51.23 40.48
CA THR A 10 26.52 51.23 39.17
C THR A 10 26.93 49.82 38.75
N LEU A 11 27.43 48.98 39.64
CA LEU A 11 27.75 47.57 39.35
C LEU A 11 26.51 46.73 39.03
N LYS A 12 25.38 46.97 39.71
CA LYS A 12 24.08 46.36 39.40
C LYS A 12 23.55 46.80 38.01
N ARG A 13 23.70 48.08 37.64
CA ARG A 13 23.32 48.60 36.32
C ARG A 13 24.18 47.99 35.21
N ILE A 14 25.51 47.86 35.39
CA ILE A 14 26.42 47.25 34.43
C ILE A 14 26.13 45.75 34.26
N LYS A 15 25.83 45.01 35.34
CA LYS A 15 25.41 43.61 35.28
C LYS A 15 24.09 43.42 34.54
N LYS A 16 23.11 44.33 34.76
CA LYS A 16 21.81 44.33 34.10
C LYS A 16 21.95 44.66 32.61
N MET A 17 22.81 45.59 32.21
CA MET A 17 23.13 45.92 30.82
C MET A 17 23.83 44.78 30.10
N LYS A 18 24.83 44.09 30.74
CA LYS A 18 25.47 42.91 30.17
C LYS A 18 24.48 41.74 29.95
N ARG A 19 23.58 41.50 30.93
CA ARG A 19 22.54 40.46 30.83
C ARG A 19 21.54 40.75 29.71
N ASN A 20 21.12 42.00 29.53
CA ASN A 20 20.23 42.37 28.43
C ASN A 20 20.91 42.29 27.06
N LYS A 21 22.21 42.56 26.94
CA LYS A 21 22.97 42.37 25.69
C LYS A 21 23.13 40.89 25.33
N ILE A 22 23.32 40.03 26.35
CA ILE A 22 23.40 38.56 26.11
C ILE A 22 22.04 38.02 25.70
N VAL A 23 20.93 38.47 26.31
CA VAL A 23 19.56 38.08 25.92
C VAL A 23 19.22 38.60 24.53
N LEU A 24 19.62 39.82 24.17
CA LEU A 24 19.43 40.35 22.82
C LEU A 24 20.27 39.57 21.78
N ALA A 25 21.49 39.24 22.10
CA ALA A 25 22.38 38.45 21.23
C ALA A 25 21.82 37.00 21.03
N SER A 26 21.31 36.39 22.11
CA SER A 26 20.67 35.05 21.98
C SER A 26 19.35 35.11 21.20
N LEU A 27 18.58 36.18 21.33
CA LEU A 27 17.36 36.39 20.54
C LEU A 27 17.67 36.62 19.07
N CYS A 28 18.70 37.42 18.75
CA CYS A 28 19.18 37.62 17.38
C CYS A 28 19.77 36.32 16.79
N PHE A 29 20.47 35.52 17.58
CA PHE A 29 20.96 34.23 17.14
C PHE A 29 19.84 33.23 16.88
N TYR A 30 18.79 33.22 17.70
CA TYR A 30 17.57 32.43 17.50
C TYR A 30 16.78 32.89 16.27
N LEU A 31 16.65 34.21 16.06
CA LEU A 31 16.03 34.79 14.86
C LEU A 31 16.87 34.53 13.60
N PHE A 32 18.20 34.47 13.73
CA PHE A 32 19.09 34.13 12.62
C PHE A 32 19.03 32.62 12.28
N GLN A 33 18.80 31.74 13.26
CA GLN A 33 18.53 30.31 12.98
C GLN A 33 17.16 30.09 12.35
N ILE A 34 16.15 30.91 12.72
CA ILE A 34 14.82 30.84 12.08
C ILE A 34 14.87 31.36 10.64
N SER A 35 15.76 32.30 10.31
CA SER A 35 15.91 32.83 8.94
C SER A 35 16.69 31.87 8.00
N GLN A 36 17.35 30.83 8.49
CA GLN A 36 17.99 29.79 7.67
C GLN A 36 17.02 28.64 7.27
N VAL A 37 15.78 28.66 7.77
CA VAL A 37 14.68 27.82 7.24
C VAL A 37 14.04 28.46 6.00
N ILE A 38 14.76 29.37 5.32
CA ILE A 38 14.30 29.95 4.06
C ILE A 38 14.52 28.91 2.96
N SER A 39 13.42 28.28 2.59
CA SER A 39 13.12 27.86 1.22
C SER A 39 14.30 27.29 0.42
N GLN A 40 14.78 26.12 0.82
CA GLN A 40 15.40 25.26 -0.17
C GLN A 40 14.30 24.85 -1.14
N ASN A 41 14.31 25.40 -2.37
CA ASN A 41 13.53 24.85 -3.47
C ASN A 41 13.93 23.37 -3.61
N THR A 42 13.09 22.50 -3.09
CA THR A 42 13.34 21.05 -3.17
C THR A 42 13.10 20.64 -4.61
N VAL A 43 14.16 20.40 -5.34
CA VAL A 43 14.06 19.89 -6.72
C VAL A 43 13.65 18.43 -6.63
N ILE A 44 12.48 18.11 -7.17
CA ILE A 44 11.96 16.74 -7.20
C ILE A 44 12.10 16.19 -8.61
N GLU A 45 12.95 15.17 -8.77
CA GLU A 45 13.02 14.36 -9.97
C GLU A 45 12.10 13.13 -9.81
N TYR A 46 11.49 12.69 -10.91
CA TYR A 46 10.53 11.61 -10.92
C TYR A 46 11.05 10.30 -10.27
N ASN A 47 12.25 9.87 -10.64
CA ASN A 47 12.79 8.62 -10.10
C ASN A 47 13.05 8.70 -8.60
N SER A 48 13.58 9.83 -8.11
CA SER A 48 13.81 10.10 -6.68
C SER A 48 12.48 10.17 -5.93
N PHE A 49 11.46 10.78 -6.53
CA PHE A 49 10.10 10.83 -5.97
C PHE A 49 9.50 9.44 -5.80
N VAL A 50 9.55 8.60 -6.85
CA VAL A 50 9.05 7.21 -6.77
C VAL A 50 9.79 6.41 -5.70
N GLU A 51 11.11 6.56 -5.59
CA GLU A 51 11.90 5.91 -4.53
C GLU A 51 11.49 6.37 -3.14
N ASN A 52 11.27 7.68 -2.96
CA ASN A 52 10.81 8.22 -1.69
C ASN A 52 9.41 7.69 -1.32
N VAL A 53 8.49 7.62 -2.27
CA VAL A 53 7.15 7.04 -2.06
C VAL A 53 7.26 5.58 -1.60
N ILE A 54 8.10 4.77 -2.22
CA ILE A 54 8.31 3.37 -1.81
C ILE A 54 8.91 3.29 -0.40
N LYS A 55 9.89 4.16 -0.10
CA LYS A 55 10.65 4.11 1.15
C LYS A 55 9.87 4.66 2.34
N ASN A 56 9.19 5.79 2.18
CA ASN A 56 8.72 6.60 3.31
C ASN A 56 7.19 6.71 3.41
N ASN A 57 6.44 6.46 2.33
CA ASN A 57 4.99 6.61 2.38
C ASN A 57 4.35 5.57 3.31
N PRO A 58 3.46 5.97 4.25
CA PRO A 58 2.79 5.07 5.19
C PRO A 58 2.02 3.93 4.53
N ILE A 59 1.43 4.15 3.34
CA ILE A 59 0.72 3.12 2.58
C ILE A 59 1.69 2.05 2.08
N ALA A 60 2.90 2.43 1.62
CA ALA A 60 3.94 1.49 1.21
C ALA A 60 4.42 0.63 2.41
N LYS A 61 4.57 1.24 3.59
CA LYS A 61 4.92 0.51 4.82
C LYS A 61 3.83 -0.46 5.25
N ARG A 62 2.56 -0.01 5.20
CA ARG A 62 1.41 -0.88 5.47
C ARG A 62 1.36 -2.05 4.49
N ALA A 63 1.62 -1.81 3.21
CA ALA A 63 1.70 -2.86 2.21
C ALA A 63 2.83 -3.85 2.54
N ALA A 64 4.03 -3.38 2.91
CA ALA A 64 5.15 -4.24 3.31
C ALA A 64 4.81 -5.13 4.51
N ASN A 65 4.05 -4.61 5.48
CA ASN A 65 3.60 -5.37 6.65
C ASN A 65 2.71 -6.57 6.30
N LEU A 66 1.97 -6.54 5.17
CA LEU A 66 1.17 -7.67 4.73
C LEU A 66 2.01 -8.92 4.46
N LYS A 67 3.19 -8.77 3.87
CA LYS A 67 4.11 -9.88 3.63
C LYS A 67 4.56 -10.50 4.96
N THR A 68 4.97 -9.67 5.91
CA THR A 68 5.37 -10.09 7.26
C THR A 68 4.20 -10.76 7.99
N TYR A 69 2.99 -10.18 7.89
CA TYR A 69 1.79 -10.78 8.46
C TYR A 69 1.52 -12.18 7.91
N GLY A 70 1.65 -12.38 6.60
CA GLY A 70 1.49 -13.70 5.98
C GLY A 70 2.50 -14.73 6.48
N GLU A 71 3.75 -14.32 6.72
CA GLU A 71 4.80 -15.17 7.29
C GLU A 71 4.52 -15.54 8.75
N LEU A 72 4.10 -14.57 9.55
CA LEU A 72 3.75 -14.77 10.96
C LEU A 72 2.50 -15.66 11.09
N ASN A 73 1.49 -15.46 10.24
CA ASN A 73 0.30 -16.30 10.18
C ASN A 73 0.64 -17.78 9.89
N TYR A 74 1.57 -18.02 8.96
CA TYR A 74 2.04 -19.38 8.68
C TYR A 74 2.82 -19.98 9.85
N LYS A 75 3.69 -19.20 10.53
CA LYS A 75 4.41 -19.65 11.73
C LYS A 75 3.43 -19.96 12.87
N SER A 76 2.44 -19.08 13.10
CA SER A 76 1.39 -19.28 14.11
C SER A 76 0.57 -20.54 13.83
N ALA A 77 0.18 -20.78 12.57
CA ALA A 77 -0.54 -22.00 12.21
C ALA A 77 0.26 -23.28 12.51
N ARG A 78 1.58 -23.24 12.31
CA ARG A 78 2.48 -24.35 12.68
C ARG A 78 2.53 -24.60 14.19
N GLY A 79 2.41 -23.53 15.00
CA GLY A 79 2.35 -23.63 16.45
C GLY A 79 1.15 -24.46 16.98
N ASN A 80 0.15 -24.76 16.14
CA ASN A 80 -0.90 -25.70 16.51
C ASN A 80 -0.39 -27.14 16.69
N TYR A 81 0.80 -27.46 16.16
CA TYR A 81 1.49 -28.74 16.37
C TYR A 81 2.35 -28.73 17.63
N ASP A 82 2.52 -27.61 18.33
CA ASP A 82 3.36 -27.56 19.54
C ASP A 82 2.80 -28.45 20.62
N PRO A 83 3.66 -29.06 21.48
CA PRO A 83 3.24 -29.88 22.62
C PRO A 83 2.36 -29.04 23.54
N LYS A 84 1.27 -29.65 24.03
CA LYS A 84 0.36 -29.03 25.00
C LYS A 84 0.45 -29.76 26.32
N ILE A 85 0.65 -29.00 27.37
CA ILE A 85 0.58 -29.52 28.75
C ILE A 85 -0.83 -29.26 29.27
N ASN A 86 -1.52 -30.31 29.65
CA ASN A 86 -2.83 -30.24 30.29
C ASN A 86 -2.65 -30.76 31.71
N GLY A 87 -3.21 -30.05 32.68
CA GLY A 87 -3.23 -30.47 34.07
C GLY A 87 -4.61 -30.26 34.67
N SER A 88 -5.12 -31.21 35.39
CA SER A 88 -6.35 -31.07 36.16
C SER A 88 -6.19 -31.67 37.54
N TYR A 89 -6.60 -30.96 38.57
CA TYR A 89 -6.71 -31.41 39.92
C TYR A 89 -8.15 -31.26 40.37
N THR A 90 -8.72 -32.36 40.89
CA THR A 90 -10.06 -32.33 41.45
C THR A 90 -10.02 -32.87 42.86
N ASN A 91 -10.72 -32.23 43.79
CA ASN A 91 -10.88 -32.67 45.15
C ASN A 91 -12.36 -32.59 45.53
N LYS A 92 -12.92 -33.68 46.01
CA LYS A 92 -14.29 -33.75 46.51
C LYS A 92 -14.28 -33.94 48.01
N PHE A 93 -14.79 -32.95 48.73
CA PHE A 93 -15.05 -33.04 50.18
C PHE A 93 -16.55 -33.24 50.39
N PHE A 94 -16.93 -34.31 51.09
CA PHE A 94 -18.33 -34.65 51.27
C PHE A 94 -18.52 -35.35 52.63
N ASN A 95 -19.59 -35.02 53.34
CA ASN A 95 -19.89 -35.52 54.68
C ASN A 95 -18.75 -35.39 55.73
N GLY A 96 -18.07 -34.18 55.70
CA GLY A 96 -17.02 -33.88 56.65
C GLY A 96 -15.66 -34.60 56.42
N SER A 97 -15.51 -35.29 55.30
CA SER A 97 -14.29 -36.02 54.94
C SER A 97 -13.85 -35.77 53.47
N ASN A 98 -12.57 -35.99 53.21
CA ASN A 98 -12.08 -36.00 51.82
C ASN A 98 -12.59 -37.28 51.15
N TYR A 99 -13.51 -37.07 50.19
CA TYR A 99 -14.16 -38.16 49.46
C TYR A 99 -13.25 -38.77 48.41
N ASN A 100 -12.64 -37.90 47.57
CA ASN A 100 -11.57 -38.27 46.64
C ASN A 100 -10.76 -37.06 46.22
N SER A 101 -9.53 -37.31 45.82
CA SER A 101 -8.66 -36.32 45.14
C SER A 101 -8.02 -36.99 43.94
N SER A 102 -8.00 -36.32 42.80
CA SER A 102 -7.32 -36.81 41.62
C SER A 102 -6.51 -35.72 40.94
N LEU A 103 -5.31 -36.05 40.50
CA LEU A 103 -4.42 -35.22 39.69
C LEU A 103 -4.17 -35.95 38.37
N ASN A 104 -4.48 -35.30 37.26
CA ASN A 104 -4.10 -35.75 35.94
C ASN A 104 -3.17 -34.70 35.32
N SER A 105 -2.04 -35.11 34.82
CA SER A 105 -1.11 -34.26 34.08
C SER A 105 -0.72 -34.96 32.78
N GLU A 106 -0.88 -34.30 31.65
CA GLU A 106 -0.62 -34.89 30.33
C GLU A 106 0.11 -33.87 29.42
N VAL A 107 1.18 -34.30 28.79
CA VAL A 107 1.78 -33.66 27.64
C VAL A 107 1.27 -34.36 26.39
N LYS A 108 0.55 -33.63 25.53
CA LYS A 108 -0.02 -34.18 24.30
C LYS A 108 0.61 -33.46 23.08
N GLN A 109 1.22 -34.27 22.20
CA GLN A 109 1.89 -33.79 20.98
C GLN A 109 1.19 -34.35 19.75
N GLN A 110 0.70 -33.49 18.87
CA GLN A 110 0.21 -33.94 17.57
C GLN A 110 1.42 -34.20 16.63
N ILE A 111 1.52 -35.43 16.11
CA ILE A 111 2.62 -35.83 15.20
C ILE A 111 2.21 -35.65 13.74
N PHE A 112 0.99 -36.06 13.41
CA PHE A 112 0.44 -36.05 12.08
C PHE A 112 -1.05 -35.73 12.10
N THR A 113 -1.80 -36.00 11.04
CA THR A 113 -3.25 -35.80 10.99
C THR A 113 -3.95 -36.67 12.06
N ASN A 114 -4.58 -35.99 13.03
CA ASN A 114 -5.35 -36.63 14.08
C ASN A 114 -4.63 -37.79 14.81
N GLN A 115 -3.27 -37.73 14.88
CA GLN A 115 -2.41 -38.70 15.56
C GLN A 115 -1.63 -37.97 16.64
N TYR A 116 -1.66 -38.47 17.86
CA TYR A 116 -1.08 -37.83 19.03
C TYR A 116 -0.18 -38.79 19.79
N LEU A 117 0.97 -38.31 20.23
CA LEU A 117 1.79 -38.90 21.27
C LEU A 117 1.41 -38.26 22.59
N LYS A 118 1.27 -39.09 23.65
CA LYS A 118 0.89 -38.67 24.98
C LYS A 118 1.91 -39.15 25.98
N PHE A 119 2.29 -38.28 26.90
CA PHE A 119 3.03 -38.63 28.10
C PHE A 119 2.28 -38.03 29.29
N GLY A 120 1.91 -38.84 30.26
CA GLY A 120 1.11 -38.33 31.36
C GLY A 120 1.43 -39.04 32.69
N TYR A 121 0.85 -38.43 33.72
CA TYR A 121 0.93 -38.89 35.09
C TYR A 121 -0.44 -38.75 35.76
N ASP A 122 -0.98 -39.87 36.22
CA ASP A 122 -2.25 -39.93 36.95
C ASP A 122 -1.99 -40.24 38.41
N TYR A 123 -2.66 -39.54 39.31
CA TYR A 123 -2.60 -39.77 40.75
C TYR A 123 -3.98 -39.62 41.36
N GLY A 124 -4.40 -40.61 42.10
CA GLY A 124 -5.70 -40.62 42.74
C GLY A 124 -5.63 -41.15 44.18
N ILE A 125 -6.28 -40.44 45.10
CA ILE A 125 -6.38 -40.82 46.53
C ILE A 125 -7.82 -40.70 46.99
N GLY A 126 -8.27 -41.61 47.89
CA GLY A 126 -9.56 -41.53 48.54
C GLY A 126 -10.29 -42.88 48.53
N ASN A 127 -11.13 -43.08 49.49
CA ASN A 127 -11.86 -44.33 49.66
C ASN A 127 -13.00 -44.56 48.68
N ASN A 128 -13.38 -43.50 47.94
CA ASN A 128 -14.50 -43.49 47.02
C ASN A 128 -14.05 -43.02 45.59
N LEU A 129 -12.87 -43.45 45.14
CA LEU A 129 -12.43 -43.31 43.77
C LEU A 129 -13.14 -44.29 42.84
N ASN A 130 -13.44 -43.87 41.63
CA ASN A 130 -13.84 -44.81 40.59
C ASN A 130 -12.71 -45.83 40.36
N PRO A 131 -13.00 -47.12 40.13
CA PRO A 131 -11.99 -48.13 39.89
C PRO A 131 -10.98 -47.76 38.81
N ASP A 132 -11.41 -47.02 37.76
CA ASP A 132 -10.55 -46.53 36.67
C ASP A 132 -9.54 -45.47 37.09
N MET A 133 -9.70 -44.87 38.26
CA MET A 133 -8.85 -43.80 38.80
C MET A 133 -7.92 -44.29 39.93
N TYR A 134 -7.98 -45.56 40.27
CA TYR A 134 -7.02 -46.13 41.23
C TYR A 134 -5.62 -46.11 40.65
N THR A 135 -4.71 -45.57 41.41
CA THR A 135 -3.28 -45.52 41.09
C THR A 135 -2.47 -46.07 42.23
N PRO A 136 -1.26 -46.54 41.97
CA PRO A 136 -0.27 -46.80 43.05
C PRO A 136 -0.04 -45.55 43.90
N THR A 137 0.49 -45.73 45.11
CA THR A 137 0.82 -44.61 46.01
C THR A 137 1.86 -43.67 45.46
N SER A 138 2.69 -44.15 44.54
CA SER A 138 3.68 -43.36 43.74
C SER A 138 3.08 -42.65 42.53
N GLY A 139 1.77 -42.84 42.24
CA GLY A 139 1.12 -42.41 41.01
C GLY A 139 1.37 -43.34 39.83
N LEU A 140 0.81 -43.01 38.68
CA LEU A 140 0.82 -43.84 37.48
C LEU A 140 1.29 -43.05 36.23
N PRO A 141 2.62 -43.01 35.97
CA PRO A 141 3.13 -42.51 34.71
C PRO A 141 2.70 -43.39 33.54
N TYR A 142 2.44 -42.76 32.37
CA TYR A 142 2.10 -43.49 31.15
C TYR A 142 2.67 -42.84 29.90
N LEU A 143 2.89 -43.64 28.86
CA LEU A 143 3.19 -43.23 27.51
C LEU A 143 2.13 -43.82 26.59
N GLY A 144 1.50 -42.96 25.78
CA GLY A 144 0.39 -43.37 24.93
C GLY A 144 0.40 -42.81 23.55
N VAL A 145 -0.38 -43.44 22.70
CA VAL A 145 -0.71 -42.97 21.36
C VAL A 145 -2.22 -42.85 21.22
N GLU A 146 -2.67 -41.80 20.55
CA GLU A 146 -4.08 -41.66 20.19
C GLU A 146 -4.17 -41.45 18.70
N VAL A 147 -5.00 -42.22 18.00
CA VAL A 147 -5.16 -42.17 16.56
C VAL A 147 -6.63 -41.96 16.22
N GLY A 148 -6.90 -40.88 15.50
CA GLY A 148 -8.21 -40.66 14.91
C GLY A 148 -8.31 -41.42 13.61
N LEU A 149 -9.22 -42.38 13.57
CA LEU A 149 -9.58 -43.15 12.40
C LEU A 149 -10.80 -42.48 11.73
N LEU A 150 -11.01 -42.69 10.43
CA LEU A 150 -12.12 -42.15 9.65
C LEU A 150 -12.09 -40.63 9.50
N GLN A 151 -12.78 -39.86 10.35
CA GLN A 151 -12.79 -38.40 10.29
C GLN A 151 -11.44 -37.83 10.74
N GLY A 152 -10.84 -36.96 9.92
CA GLY A 152 -9.56 -36.31 10.21
C GLY A 152 -8.33 -37.17 9.87
N MET A 153 -8.50 -38.37 9.31
CA MET A 153 -7.38 -39.23 8.92
C MET A 153 -6.61 -38.65 7.71
N MET A 154 -7.35 -38.13 6.69
CA MET A 154 -6.73 -37.55 5.50
C MET A 154 -6.33 -36.10 5.70
N ILE A 155 -7.21 -35.34 6.33
CA ILE A 155 -7.01 -33.93 6.66
C ILE A 155 -7.82 -33.57 7.90
N ASP A 156 -7.16 -33.02 8.92
CA ASP A 156 -7.78 -32.48 10.13
C ASP A 156 -7.68 -30.95 10.16
N TYR A 157 -8.24 -30.32 11.20
CA TYR A 157 -8.21 -28.87 11.37
C TYR A 157 -6.79 -28.30 11.43
N THR A 158 -5.88 -28.96 12.16
CA THR A 158 -4.51 -28.48 12.33
C THR A 158 -3.78 -28.47 10.99
N ARG A 159 -3.81 -29.59 10.27
CA ARG A 159 -3.19 -29.72 8.95
C ARG A 159 -3.83 -28.77 7.93
N ALA A 160 -5.16 -28.67 7.91
CA ALA A 160 -5.87 -27.76 7.04
C ALA A 160 -5.47 -26.30 7.30
N ASN A 161 -5.36 -25.89 8.56
CA ASN A 161 -4.96 -24.53 8.93
C ASN A 161 -3.53 -24.22 8.49
N VAL A 162 -2.58 -25.16 8.66
CA VAL A 162 -1.20 -24.99 8.20
C VAL A 162 -1.14 -24.88 6.66
N LEU A 163 -1.88 -25.75 5.94
CA LEU A 163 -1.93 -25.71 4.47
C LEU A 163 -2.59 -24.41 3.98
N LYS A 164 -3.70 -23.98 4.59
CA LYS A 164 -4.35 -22.71 4.27
C LYS A 164 -3.42 -21.53 4.55
N ALA A 165 -2.77 -21.51 5.72
CA ALA A 165 -1.83 -20.44 6.07
C ALA A 165 -0.62 -20.35 5.12
N LYS A 166 -0.17 -21.48 4.57
CA LYS A 166 0.86 -21.51 3.51
C LYS A 166 0.38 -20.79 2.24
N GLU A 167 -0.84 -21.05 1.80
CA GLU A 167 -1.40 -20.37 0.63
C GLU A 167 -1.77 -18.90 0.93
N TYR A 168 -2.19 -18.57 2.17
CA TYR A 168 -2.37 -17.19 2.60
C TYR A 168 -1.07 -16.38 2.60
N LYS A 169 0.11 -17.01 2.80
CA LYS A 169 1.38 -16.32 2.62
C LYS A 169 1.53 -15.80 1.18
N ASN A 170 1.16 -16.61 0.18
CA ASN A 170 1.17 -16.20 -1.23
C ASN A 170 0.12 -15.11 -1.51
N TYR A 171 -1.06 -15.26 -0.94
CA TYR A 171 -2.15 -14.28 -1.02
C TYR A 171 -1.71 -12.91 -0.50
N TYR A 172 -1.13 -12.83 0.70
CA TYR A 172 -0.66 -11.57 1.30
C TYR A 172 0.53 -10.98 0.56
N SER A 173 1.39 -11.82 -0.01
CA SER A 173 2.48 -11.35 -0.88
C SER A 173 1.96 -10.71 -2.17
N ALA A 174 0.91 -11.29 -2.77
CA ALA A 174 0.25 -10.70 -3.93
C ALA A 174 -0.50 -9.41 -3.57
N GLU A 175 -1.19 -9.38 -2.43
CA GLU A 175 -1.89 -8.19 -1.92
C GLU A 175 -0.94 -7.03 -1.64
N ASN A 176 0.25 -7.31 -1.07
CA ASN A 176 1.32 -6.33 -0.92
C ASN A 176 1.67 -5.67 -2.27
N LYS A 177 1.88 -6.50 -3.31
CA LYS A 177 2.20 -5.99 -4.65
C LYS A 177 1.06 -5.17 -5.26
N ILE A 178 -0.20 -5.58 -5.03
CA ILE A 178 -1.38 -4.83 -5.50
C ILE A 178 -1.44 -3.45 -4.84
N GLN A 179 -1.32 -3.38 -3.51
CA GLN A 179 -1.38 -2.10 -2.79
C GLN A 179 -0.22 -1.17 -3.16
N LEU A 180 0.98 -1.72 -3.31
CA LEU A 180 2.13 -0.94 -3.77
C LEU A 180 1.95 -0.46 -5.21
N ASN A 181 1.42 -1.30 -6.11
CA ASN A 181 1.12 -0.93 -7.49
C ASN A 181 0.09 0.19 -7.60
N ASN A 182 -0.99 0.13 -6.78
CA ASN A 182 -1.99 1.19 -6.70
C ASN A 182 -1.34 2.52 -6.26
N LEU A 183 -0.57 2.50 -5.18
CA LEU A 183 0.12 3.68 -4.67
C LEU A 183 1.07 4.29 -5.72
N LEU A 184 1.86 3.46 -6.40
CA LEU A 184 2.82 3.93 -7.40
C LEU A 184 2.11 4.48 -8.65
N PHE A 185 1.01 3.88 -9.06
CA PHE A 185 0.19 4.38 -10.17
C PHE A 185 -0.43 5.74 -9.84
N GLU A 186 -1.03 5.91 -8.67
CA GLU A 186 -1.62 7.17 -8.21
C GLU A 186 -0.55 8.25 -8.07
N ALA A 187 0.56 7.97 -7.38
CA ALA A 187 1.66 8.90 -7.20
C ALA A 187 2.28 9.34 -8.54
N SER A 188 2.50 8.38 -9.45
CA SER A 188 3.05 8.68 -10.79
C SER A 188 2.09 9.51 -11.62
N THR A 189 0.79 9.20 -11.59
CA THR A 189 -0.24 9.96 -12.30
C THR A 189 -0.25 11.41 -11.81
N GLN A 190 -0.21 11.60 -10.48
CA GLN A 190 -0.19 12.93 -9.88
C GLN A 190 1.09 13.71 -10.18
N TYR A 191 2.24 13.03 -10.25
CA TYR A 191 3.49 13.68 -10.67
C TYR A 191 3.41 14.25 -12.08
N PHE A 192 2.85 13.50 -13.03
CA PHE A 192 2.72 13.99 -14.40
C PHE A 192 1.62 15.04 -14.56
N ASP A 193 0.57 15.04 -13.74
CA ASP A 193 -0.39 16.13 -13.65
C ASP A 193 0.27 17.43 -13.16
N TRP A 194 1.14 17.32 -12.17
CA TRP A 194 1.93 18.45 -11.69
C TRP A 194 2.88 19.00 -12.77
N LEU A 195 3.60 18.15 -13.52
CA LEU A 195 4.42 18.61 -14.66
C LEU A 195 3.60 19.28 -15.74
N PHE A 196 2.39 18.79 -16.00
CA PHE A 196 1.49 19.39 -16.97
C PHE A 196 1.00 20.78 -16.51
N SER A 197 0.58 20.92 -15.26
CA SER A 197 0.16 22.23 -14.72
C SER A 197 1.31 23.23 -14.69
N ALA A 198 2.54 22.79 -14.41
CA ALA A 198 3.74 23.63 -14.52
C ALA A 198 3.95 24.11 -15.97
N LYS A 199 3.75 23.25 -16.98
CA LYS A 199 3.82 23.61 -18.39
C LYS A 199 2.73 24.61 -18.80
N GLN A 200 1.49 24.41 -18.32
CA GLN A 200 0.38 25.34 -18.55
C GLN A 200 0.68 26.72 -17.95
N LEU A 201 1.16 26.75 -16.69
CA LEU A 201 1.54 28.00 -16.02
C LEU A 201 2.64 28.75 -16.80
N ALA A 202 3.67 28.03 -17.26
CA ALA A 202 4.76 28.62 -18.05
C ALA A 202 4.26 29.20 -19.38
N LEU A 203 3.39 28.46 -20.07
CA LEU A 203 2.80 28.96 -21.33
C LEU A 203 1.92 30.21 -21.10
N ASN A 204 1.00 30.16 -20.14
CA ASN A 204 0.11 31.29 -19.85
C ASN A 204 0.89 32.51 -19.33
N SER A 205 1.93 32.31 -18.52
CA SER A 205 2.84 33.38 -18.11
C SER A 205 3.53 34.05 -19.32
N TYR A 206 4.06 33.26 -20.25
CA TYR A 206 4.71 33.76 -21.45
C TYR A 206 3.75 34.59 -22.32
N PHE A 207 2.55 34.09 -22.59
CA PHE A 207 1.57 34.82 -23.43
C PHE A 207 1.00 36.03 -22.70
N MET A 208 0.84 36.03 -21.40
CA MET A 208 0.45 37.20 -20.61
C MET A 208 1.51 38.30 -20.68
N GLN A 209 2.81 37.94 -20.58
CA GLN A 209 3.89 38.90 -20.71
C GLN A 209 3.93 39.57 -22.13
N ILE A 210 3.75 38.78 -23.20
CA ILE A 210 3.65 39.31 -24.56
C ILE A 210 2.47 40.26 -24.69
N ALA A 211 1.30 39.90 -24.16
CA ALA A 211 0.10 40.76 -24.22
C ALA A 211 0.31 42.04 -23.43
N ASN A 212 0.97 42.02 -22.27
CA ASN A 212 1.31 43.21 -21.49
C ASN A 212 2.28 44.14 -22.21
N GLN A 213 3.34 43.58 -22.81
CA GLN A 213 4.29 44.40 -23.62
C GLN A 213 3.58 45.06 -24.81
N ARG A 214 2.67 44.33 -25.46
CA ARG A 214 1.88 44.86 -26.58
C ARG A 214 0.96 45.98 -26.16
N LEU A 215 0.23 45.81 -25.02
CA LEU A 215 -0.65 46.84 -24.49
C LEU A 215 0.12 48.16 -24.28
N ARG A 216 1.27 48.10 -23.58
CA ARG A 216 2.12 49.27 -23.34
C ARG A 216 2.61 49.92 -24.68
N GLY A 217 2.96 49.09 -25.65
CA GLY A 217 3.38 49.62 -26.96
C GLY A 217 2.23 50.32 -27.70
N ILE A 218 1.02 49.76 -27.67
CA ILE A 218 -0.16 50.37 -28.30
C ILE A 218 -0.58 51.67 -27.57
N GLU A 219 -0.54 51.70 -26.24
CA GLU A 219 -0.80 52.89 -25.42
C GLU A 219 0.14 54.03 -25.82
N SER A 220 1.45 53.78 -25.89
CA SER A 220 2.43 54.80 -26.31
C SER A 220 2.22 55.32 -27.74
N LEU A 221 1.83 54.43 -28.67
CA LEU A 221 1.53 54.85 -30.07
C LEU A 221 0.22 55.64 -30.16
N ALA A 222 -0.77 55.35 -29.30
CA ALA A 222 -2.01 56.11 -29.26
C ALA A 222 -1.82 57.50 -28.63
N GLU A 223 -0.93 57.65 -27.63
CA GLU A 223 -0.58 58.95 -27.03
C GLU A 223 0.04 59.94 -28.06
N ILE A 224 0.81 59.43 -29.02
CA ILE A 224 1.41 60.25 -30.09
C ILE A 224 0.52 60.34 -31.35
N GLY A 225 -0.70 59.76 -31.30
CA GLY A 225 -1.68 59.81 -32.38
C GLY A 225 -1.46 58.83 -33.53
N GLU A 226 -0.53 57.91 -33.46
CA GLU A 226 -0.25 56.93 -34.51
C GLU A 226 -1.21 55.70 -34.48
N LYS A 227 -1.94 55.50 -33.38
CA LYS A 227 -2.95 54.44 -33.22
C LYS A 227 -4.28 55.01 -32.70
N ALA A 228 -5.38 54.40 -33.08
CA ALA A 228 -6.69 54.77 -32.61
C ALA A 228 -6.92 54.39 -31.16
N ALA A 229 -7.68 55.19 -30.39
CA ALA A 229 -8.00 54.87 -29.01
C ALA A 229 -8.72 53.50 -28.81
N ILE A 230 -9.44 53.01 -29.84
CA ILE A 230 -10.09 51.72 -29.83
C ILE A 230 -9.08 50.57 -29.82
N ASP A 231 -7.90 50.72 -30.42
CA ASP A 231 -6.84 49.70 -30.40
C ASP A 231 -6.27 49.49 -28.99
N THR A 232 -6.22 50.53 -28.17
CA THR A 232 -5.81 50.43 -26.76
C THR A 232 -6.81 49.62 -25.94
N ILE A 233 -8.11 49.78 -26.18
CA ILE A 233 -9.18 49.02 -25.51
C ILE A 233 -9.09 47.54 -25.92
N GLU A 234 -8.90 47.26 -27.21
CA GLU A 234 -8.73 45.89 -27.69
C GLU A 234 -7.50 45.19 -27.06
N ALA A 235 -6.35 45.90 -27.02
CA ALA A 235 -5.12 45.39 -26.39
C ALA A 235 -5.32 45.14 -24.87
N ALA A 236 -6.05 46.03 -24.18
CA ALA A 236 -6.37 45.89 -22.76
C ALA A 236 -7.25 44.68 -22.51
N ILE A 237 -8.33 44.48 -23.28
CA ILE A 237 -9.20 43.29 -23.18
C ILE A 237 -8.39 42.02 -23.42
N PHE A 238 -7.53 42.00 -24.41
CA PHE A 238 -6.69 40.83 -24.68
C PHE A 238 -5.72 40.53 -23.53
N TYR A 239 -5.07 41.57 -22.97
CA TYR A 239 -4.21 41.43 -21.79
C TYR A 239 -4.99 40.89 -20.57
N GLN A 240 -6.16 41.46 -20.26
CA GLN A 240 -6.99 41.00 -19.16
C GLN A 240 -7.39 39.53 -19.31
N SER A 241 -7.73 39.09 -20.50
CA SER A 241 -8.01 37.68 -20.80
C SER A 241 -6.79 36.77 -20.48
N ARG A 242 -5.58 37.17 -20.93
CA ARG A 242 -4.34 36.43 -20.65
C ARG A 242 -3.96 36.43 -19.18
N LEU A 243 -4.25 37.53 -18.46
CA LEU A 243 -4.05 37.62 -17.02
C LEU A 243 -4.96 36.65 -16.26
N LEU A 244 -6.23 36.54 -16.65
CA LEU A 244 -7.15 35.56 -16.08
C LEU A 244 -6.68 34.11 -16.34
N ASP A 245 -6.22 33.80 -17.55
CA ASP A 245 -5.67 32.46 -17.86
C ASP A 245 -4.42 32.13 -17.03
N PHE A 246 -3.54 33.12 -16.82
CA PHE A 246 -2.37 32.99 -15.95
C PHE A 246 -2.79 32.75 -14.49
N GLN A 247 -3.78 33.50 -13.96
CA GLN A 247 -4.27 33.33 -12.61
C GLN A 247 -4.90 31.94 -12.41
N ASN A 248 -5.72 31.48 -13.36
CA ASN A 248 -6.31 30.15 -13.33
C ASN A 248 -5.24 29.04 -13.32
N SER A 249 -4.23 29.15 -14.20
CA SER A 249 -3.13 28.18 -14.24
C SER A 249 -2.25 28.23 -12.97
N THR A 250 -2.18 29.38 -12.29
CA THR A 250 -1.52 29.49 -10.99
C THR A 250 -2.26 28.69 -9.91
N ILE A 251 -3.59 28.79 -9.89
CA ILE A 251 -4.46 28.01 -8.97
C ILE A 251 -4.29 26.50 -9.25
N ASP A 252 -4.35 26.10 -10.52
CA ASP A 252 -4.19 24.69 -10.91
C ASP A 252 -2.82 24.13 -10.53
N PHE A 253 -1.76 24.93 -10.73
CA PHE A 253 -0.41 24.53 -10.31
C PHE A 253 -0.29 24.40 -8.79
N GLN A 254 -0.83 25.35 -8.02
CA GLN A 254 -0.84 25.27 -6.56
C GLN A 254 -1.61 24.03 -6.07
N LYS A 255 -2.75 23.72 -6.69
CA LYS A 255 -3.53 22.53 -6.37
C LYS A 255 -2.72 21.25 -6.61
N THR A 256 -2.15 21.08 -7.80
CA THR A 256 -1.37 19.88 -8.13
C THR A 256 -0.10 19.76 -7.30
N ASN A 257 0.50 20.91 -6.93
CA ASN A 257 1.64 20.96 -6.02
C ASN A 257 1.27 20.44 -4.60
N ASN A 258 0.09 20.79 -4.10
CA ASN A 258 -0.43 20.26 -2.84
C ASN A 258 -0.75 18.76 -2.93
N GLU A 259 -1.29 18.31 -4.06
CA GLU A 259 -1.61 16.90 -4.30
C GLU A 259 -0.36 16.03 -4.34
N ILE A 260 0.72 16.44 -5.02
CA ILE A 260 1.99 15.68 -5.05
C ILE A 260 2.64 15.60 -3.67
N ALA A 261 2.53 16.64 -2.87
CA ALA A 261 3.07 16.66 -1.51
C ALA A 261 2.44 15.60 -0.61
N SER A 262 1.17 15.25 -0.84
CA SER A 262 0.51 14.19 -0.07
C SER A 262 1.16 12.82 -0.22
N PHE A 263 1.97 12.61 -1.26
CA PHE A 263 2.75 11.39 -1.48
C PHE A 263 4.18 11.47 -0.92
N ASN A 264 4.68 12.68 -0.63
CA ASN A 264 6.08 12.91 -0.25
C ASN A 264 6.22 12.97 1.28
N TRP A 265 6.86 11.96 1.88
CA TRP A 265 6.98 11.78 3.32
C TRP A 265 8.45 11.69 3.73
N ASN A 266 8.78 12.17 4.93
CA ASN A 266 10.09 11.98 5.52
C ASN A 266 10.19 10.62 6.27
N GLU A 267 11.37 10.30 6.77
CA GLU A 267 11.62 9.06 7.51
C GLU A 267 10.86 8.98 8.84
N SER A 268 10.43 10.11 9.39
CA SER A 268 9.62 10.21 10.63
C SER A 268 8.12 10.10 10.37
N TYR A 269 7.70 9.75 9.16
CA TYR A 269 6.31 9.65 8.73
C TYR A 269 5.52 10.95 8.89
N THR A 270 6.17 12.10 8.71
CA THR A 270 5.49 13.38 8.55
C THR A 270 5.51 13.81 7.10
N PRO A 271 4.42 14.41 6.56
CA PRO A 271 4.43 14.96 5.21
C PRO A 271 5.51 16.03 5.12
N LEU A 272 6.24 16.07 4.01
CA LEU A 272 7.17 17.15 3.75
C LEU A 272 6.36 18.41 3.43
N GLU A 273 6.64 19.52 4.13
CA GLU A 273 5.99 20.80 3.89
C GLU A 273 6.28 21.32 2.48
N ILE A 274 5.25 21.91 1.85
CA ILE A 274 5.21 22.23 0.43
C ILE A 274 5.65 23.67 0.20
N LEU A 275 6.72 24.07 0.75
CA LEU A 275 7.26 25.39 0.41
C LEU A 275 8.10 25.29 -0.87
N ASN A 276 7.46 25.54 -2.02
CA ASN A 276 8.10 25.74 -3.34
C ASN A 276 8.84 24.51 -3.92
N TYR A 277 8.10 23.45 -4.24
CA TYR A 277 8.67 22.41 -5.10
C TYR A 277 8.96 22.98 -6.49
N SER A 278 10.20 22.84 -6.93
CA SER A 278 10.60 23.03 -8.31
C SER A 278 11.00 21.68 -8.91
N THR A 279 10.88 21.55 -10.21
CA THR A 279 11.36 20.37 -10.93
C THR A 279 12.39 20.77 -11.96
N SER A 280 13.46 19.98 -12.08
CA SER A 280 14.35 20.03 -13.24
C SER A 280 13.75 19.31 -14.44
N ASP A 281 12.70 18.52 -14.20
CA ASP A 281 12.03 17.72 -15.19
C ASP A 281 11.05 18.55 -16.01
N SER A 282 10.90 18.21 -17.26
CA SER A 282 9.86 18.77 -18.12
C SER A 282 8.96 17.66 -18.67
N LEU A 283 7.71 18.01 -18.92
CA LEU A 283 6.75 17.09 -19.55
C LEU A 283 7.29 16.57 -20.89
N ASP A 284 7.96 17.41 -21.65
CA ASP A 284 8.53 17.07 -22.96
C ASP A 284 9.67 16.06 -22.86
N LEU A 285 10.53 16.20 -21.84
CA LEU A 285 11.62 15.26 -21.56
C LEU A 285 11.07 13.87 -21.22
N TYR A 286 10.12 13.81 -20.27
CA TYR A 286 9.54 12.52 -19.85
C TYR A 286 8.69 11.89 -20.93
N PHE A 287 7.95 12.67 -21.72
CA PHE A 287 7.25 12.13 -22.89
C PHE A 287 8.22 11.39 -23.83
N SER A 288 9.38 11.96 -24.10
CA SER A 288 10.41 11.32 -24.94
C SER A 288 10.95 10.03 -24.31
N LYS A 289 11.26 10.03 -23.01
CA LYS A 289 11.71 8.83 -22.28
C LYS A 289 10.66 7.73 -22.30
N VAL A 290 9.40 8.07 -21.96
CA VAL A 290 8.28 7.12 -21.92
C VAL A 290 7.99 6.54 -23.30
N LYS A 291 8.00 7.37 -24.35
CA LYS A 291 7.81 6.93 -25.75
C LYS A 291 8.86 5.90 -26.15
N ASN A 292 10.13 6.12 -25.79
CA ASN A 292 11.23 5.21 -26.13
C ASN A 292 11.17 3.89 -25.33
N SER A 293 10.68 3.94 -24.07
CA SER A 293 10.54 2.74 -23.20
C SER A 293 9.28 1.94 -23.47
N PHE A 294 8.30 2.52 -24.14
CA PHE A 294 6.96 1.93 -24.32
C PHE A 294 6.96 0.56 -25.00
N MET A 295 7.77 0.35 -26.03
CA MET A 295 7.86 -0.96 -26.71
C MET A 295 8.31 -2.07 -25.77
N LYS A 296 9.22 -1.78 -24.83
CA LYS A 296 9.65 -2.73 -23.78
C LYS A 296 8.51 -3.05 -22.81
N THR A 297 7.70 -2.05 -22.49
CA THR A 297 6.55 -2.20 -21.59
C THR A 297 5.47 -3.11 -22.18
N LEU A 298 5.25 -3.08 -23.49
CA LEU A 298 4.29 -3.96 -24.17
C LEU A 298 4.66 -5.44 -24.10
N LEU A 299 5.95 -5.78 -24.02
CA LEU A 299 6.45 -7.16 -23.99
C LEU A 299 6.33 -7.83 -22.61
N ILE A 300 5.96 -7.09 -21.55
CA ILE A 300 5.83 -7.65 -20.20
C ILE A 300 4.65 -8.64 -20.18
N ASP A 301 4.90 -9.87 -19.70
CA ASP A 301 3.90 -10.94 -19.58
C ASP A 301 2.87 -10.65 -18.47
N THR A 302 1.62 -11.04 -18.71
CA THR A 302 0.50 -10.94 -17.75
C THR A 302 0.35 -12.17 -16.85
N LEU A 303 1.07 -13.27 -17.12
CA LEU A 303 0.98 -14.52 -16.36
C LEU A 303 1.29 -14.34 -14.86
N ASN A 304 2.19 -13.41 -14.54
CA ASN A 304 2.61 -13.11 -13.18
C ASN A 304 1.83 -11.92 -12.55
N ASN A 305 0.62 -11.62 -13.04
CA ASN A 305 -0.18 -10.53 -12.51
C ASN A 305 -0.56 -10.77 -11.04
N PRO A 306 -0.24 -9.84 -10.11
CA PRO A 306 -0.52 -10.02 -8.68
C PRO A 306 -2.00 -10.25 -8.36
N VAL A 307 -2.92 -9.66 -9.14
CA VAL A 307 -4.36 -9.84 -8.94
C VAL A 307 -4.74 -11.29 -9.22
N LEU A 308 -4.25 -11.88 -10.31
CA LEU A 308 -4.52 -13.29 -10.64
C LEU A 308 -3.86 -14.24 -9.63
N ILE A 309 -2.64 -13.93 -9.18
CA ILE A 309 -1.96 -14.71 -8.13
C ILE A 309 -2.78 -14.70 -6.84
N LYS A 310 -3.34 -13.56 -6.44
CA LYS A 310 -4.21 -13.41 -5.26
C LYS A 310 -5.41 -14.35 -5.33
N TYR A 311 -6.18 -14.31 -6.44
CA TYR A 311 -7.36 -15.15 -6.62
C TYR A 311 -7.01 -16.64 -6.74
N ASN A 312 -5.90 -16.99 -7.40
CA ASN A 312 -5.41 -18.37 -7.47
C ASN A 312 -5.00 -18.90 -6.08
N SER A 313 -4.34 -18.07 -5.26
CA SER A 313 -3.98 -18.47 -3.88
C SER A 313 -5.23 -18.67 -3.02
N LEU A 314 -6.23 -17.78 -3.16
CA LEU A 314 -7.53 -17.93 -2.48
C LEU A 314 -8.26 -19.19 -2.95
N GLN A 315 -8.21 -19.55 -4.24
CA GLN A 315 -8.78 -20.77 -4.77
C GLN A 315 -8.21 -22.01 -4.08
N LYS A 316 -6.89 -22.07 -3.92
CA LYS A 316 -6.23 -23.16 -3.20
C LYS A 316 -6.64 -23.24 -1.73
N VAL A 317 -6.80 -22.09 -1.06
CA VAL A 317 -7.32 -22.03 0.33
C VAL A 317 -8.73 -22.65 0.41
N LEU A 318 -9.62 -22.28 -0.52
CA LEU A 318 -10.99 -22.78 -0.58
C LEU A 318 -11.07 -24.26 -0.94
N GLU A 319 -10.16 -24.76 -1.77
CA GLU A 319 -10.02 -26.19 -2.06
C GLU A 319 -9.58 -27.01 -0.83
N ILE A 320 -8.66 -26.47 -0.03
CA ILE A 320 -8.25 -27.07 1.24
C ILE A 320 -9.44 -27.09 2.22
N GLU A 321 -10.18 -25.98 2.32
CA GLU A 321 -11.38 -25.90 3.16
C GLU A 321 -12.44 -26.90 2.70
N ASN A 322 -12.65 -27.02 1.40
CA ASN A 322 -13.62 -27.99 0.83
C ASN A 322 -13.22 -29.45 1.19
N ARG A 323 -11.94 -29.80 1.08
CA ARG A 323 -11.45 -31.11 1.50
C ARG A 323 -11.67 -31.36 2.98
N LEU A 324 -11.41 -30.36 3.83
CA LEU A 324 -11.67 -30.43 5.28
C LEU A 324 -13.16 -30.65 5.56
N LYS A 325 -14.06 -29.84 4.95
CA LYS A 325 -15.51 -29.99 5.15
C LYS A 325 -16.05 -31.33 4.65
N LYS A 326 -15.49 -31.86 3.57
CA LYS A 326 -15.81 -33.21 3.08
C LYS A 326 -15.41 -34.28 4.08
N GLU A 327 -14.23 -34.16 4.69
CA GLU A 327 -13.72 -35.09 5.70
C GLU A 327 -14.62 -35.10 6.96
N MET A 328 -15.19 -33.97 7.33
CA MET A 328 -16.07 -33.80 8.49
C MET A 328 -17.44 -34.45 8.36
N ILE A 329 -17.78 -34.98 7.20
CA ILE A 329 -19.01 -35.79 7.01
C ILE A 329 -18.83 -37.22 7.56
N LYS A 330 -17.60 -37.68 7.66
CA LYS A 330 -17.30 -39.05 8.13
C LYS A 330 -17.52 -39.19 9.66
N PRO A 331 -17.83 -40.40 10.14
CA PRO A 331 -17.84 -40.69 11.59
C PRO A 331 -16.48 -40.38 12.22
N LYS A 332 -16.49 -39.87 13.45
CA LYS A 332 -15.28 -39.69 14.26
C LYS A 332 -15.06 -40.95 15.10
N LEU A 333 -13.95 -41.63 14.89
CA LEU A 333 -13.50 -42.79 15.68
C LEU A 333 -12.08 -42.49 16.17
N ASN A 334 -11.94 -42.35 17.48
CA ASN A 334 -10.64 -42.20 18.13
C ASN A 334 -10.30 -43.47 18.89
N VAL A 335 -9.12 -43.99 18.68
CA VAL A 335 -8.56 -45.13 19.45
C VAL A 335 -7.33 -44.61 20.19
N SER A 336 -7.28 -44.88 21.48
CA SER A 336 -6.14 -44.57 22.32
C SER A 336 -5.56 -45.83 22.94
N TYR A 337 -4.26 -45.88 23.08
CA TYR A 337 -3.53 -46.95 23.76
C TYR A 337 -2.42 -46.32 24.61
N ASN A 338 -2.46 -46.59 25.93
CA ASN A 338 -1.49 -46.06 26.87
C ASN A 338 -0.76 -47.26 27.53
N PHE A 339 0.57 -47.25 27.41
CA PHE A 339 1.44 -48.14 28.21
C PHE A 339 1.59 -47.53 29.60
N LEU A 340 1.31 -48.29 30.62
CA LEU A 340 1.35 -47.86 32.01
C LEU A 340 2.65 -48.34 32.69
N SER A 341 3.09 -47.60 33.70
CA SER A 341 4.26 -47.97 34.47
C SER A 341 3.97 -49.25 35.32
N ASN A 342 5.03 -49.96 35.71
CA ASN A 342 4.96 -51.07 36.62
C ASN A 342 5.72 -50.72 37.91
N GLU A 343 5.02 -50.60 39.02
CA GLU A 343 5.57 -50.25 40.34
C GLU A 343 6.52 -51.33 40.89
N ASN A 344 6.37 -52.57 40.43
CA ASN A 344 7.09 -53.77 40.99
C ASN A 344 8.13 -54.33 40.00
N ALA A 345 8.56 -53.55 38.95
CA ALA A 345 9.55 -54.05 38.03
C ALA A 345 10.96 -54.02 38.65
N PRO A 346 11.68 -55.16 38.65
CA PRO A 346 13.03 -55.24 39.24
C PRO A 346 14.05 -54.33 38.58
N ASP A 347 13.78 -53.89 37.34
CA ASP A 347 14.70 -53.19 36.45
C ASP A 347 14.45 -51.69 36.34
N ASN A 348 13.64 -51.06 37.20
CA ASN A 348 13.18 -49.69 37.08
C ASN A 348 12.59 -49.34 35.67
N THR A 349 12.10 -50.33 34.93
CA THR A 349 11.44 -50.11 33.65
C THR A 349 10.15 -49.35 33.89
N VAL A 350 10.12 -48.09 33.46
CA VAL A 350 9.01 -47.17 33.65
C VAL A 350 7.74 -47.64 32.95
N LEU A 351 7.86 -48.48 31.93
CA LEU A 351 6.73 -48.95 31.12
C LEU A 351 6.73 -50.48 31.00
N SER A 352 5.56 -51.10 31.18
CA SER A 352 5.37 -52.54 31.03
C SER A 352 4.42 -52.83 29.85
N THR A 353 4.74 -53.86 29.06
CA THR A 353 3.83 -54.36 28.01
C THR A 353 2.59 -55.07 28.59
N ASN A 354 2.66 -55.47 29.84
CA ASN A 354 1.57 -56.18 30.52
C ASN A 354 0.57 -55.20 31.19
N ASN A 355 0.98 -53.94 31.38
CA ASN A 355 0.14 -52.91 31.98
C ASN A 355 -0.25 -51.91 30.91
N TYR A 356 -1.49 -51.89 30.49
CA TYR A 356 -1.98 -51.00 29.46
C TYR A 356 -3.43 -50.58 29.73
N LYS A 357 -3.77 -49.40 29.14
CA LYS A 357 -5.15 -48.93 29.08
C LYS A 357 -5.44 -48.56 27.63
N TRP A 358 -6.45 -49.18 27.04
CA TRP A 358 -6.92 -48.82 25.74
C TRP A 358 -8.37 -48.35 25.76
N GLY A 359 -8.74 -47.54 24.80
CA GLY A 359 -10.11 -47.06 24.68
C GLY A 359 -10.44 -46.71 23.26
N ALA A 360 -11.68 -46.86 22.89
CA ALA A 360 -12.21 -46.44 21.62
C ALA A 360 -13.46 -45.57 21.82
N ASN A 361 -13.50 -44.43 21.15
CA ASN A 361 -14.63 -43.51 21.20
C ASN A 361 -15.15 -43.25 19.79
N ILE A 362 -16.43 -43.52 19.57
CA ILE A 362 -17.12 -43.25 18.30
C ILE A 362 -18.17 -42.16 18.48
N SER A 363 -18.18 -41.18 17.56
CA SER A 363 -19.18 -40.13 17.54
C SER A 363 -19.64 -39.89 16.09
N PHE A 364 -20.94 -39.93 15.91
CA PHE A 364 -21.53 -39.73 14.57
C PHE A 364 -22.90 -39.05 14.66
N PRO A 365 -23.09 -37.84 14.08
CA PRO A 365 -24.39 -37.18 14.04
C PRO A 365 -25.35 -37.93 13.10
N LEU A 366 -26.45 -38.38 13.58
CA LEU A 366 -27.41 -39.20 12.79
C LEU A 366 -27.94 -38.45 11.53
N LEU A 367 -28.21 -37.14 11.62
CA LEU A 367 -28.82 -36.39 10.53
C LEU A 367 -27.85 -35.67 9.62
N LEU A 368 -26.59 -35.55 9.97
CA LEU A 368 -25.49 -34.93 9.19
C LEU A 368 -25.78 -33.54 8.56
N ARG A 369 -26.91 -32.88 8.93
CA ARG A 369 -27.38 -31.62 8.30
C ARG A 369 -26.32 -30.53 8.29
N ASN A 370 -25.62 -30.37 9.43
CA ASN A 370 -24.58 -29.36 9.57
C ASN A 370 -23.39 -29.66 8.64
N SER A 371 -22.82 -30.86 8.73
CA SER A 371 -21.61 -31.25 7.99
C SER A 371 -21.84 -31.24 6.48
N VAL A 372 -22.97 -31.78 6.02
CA VAL A 372 -23.34 -31.81 4.58
C VAL A 372 -23.58 -30.42 4.02
N ASN A 373 -24.30 -29.55 4.74
CA ASN A 373 -24.56 -28.20 4.26
C ASN A 373 -23.30 -27.31 4.30
N ASN A 374 -22.45 -27.46 5.31
CA ASN A 374 -21.14 -26.79 5.34
C ASN A 374 -20.25 -27.21 4.17
N TYR A 375 -20.25 -28.50 3.80
CA TYR A 375 -19.56 -28.96 2.59
C TYR A 375 -20.14 -28.35 1.32
N LYS A 376 -21.47 -28.33 1.17
CA LYS A 376 -22.13 -27.71 0.02
C LYS A 376 -21.79 -26.21 -0.09
N MET A 377 -21.86 -25.47 1.03
CA MET A 377 -21.46 -24.05 1.09
C MET A 377 -20.00 -23.83 0.71
N SER A 378 -19.10 -24.69 1.21
CA SER A 378 -17.67 -24.57 0.85
C SER A 378 -17.41 -24.82 -0.64
N LYS A 379 -18.19 -25.70 -1.29
CA LYS A 379 -18.14 -25.95 -2.73
C LYS A 379 -18.61 -24.73 -3.52
N ILE A 380 -19.73 -24.10 -3.09
CA ILE A 380 -20.23 -22.87 -3.71
C ILE A 380 -19.19 -21.74 -3.59
N ASN A 381 -18.58 -21.56 -2.43
CA ASN A 381 -17.54 -20.54 -2.21
C ASN A 381 -16.35 -20.75 -3.17
N SER A 382 -15.92 -21.99 -3.35
CA SER A 382 -14.85 -22.33 -4.31
C SER A 382 -15.26 -22.04 -5.77
N GLN A 383 -16.51 -22.35 -6.14
CA GLN A 383 -17.04 -22.03 -7.48
C GLN A 383 -17.13 -20.53 -7.70
N ASN A 384 -17.64 -19.77 -6.72
CA ASN A 384 -17.75 -18.31 -6.80
C ASN A 384 -16.37 -17.65 -7.00
N ASN A 385 -15.35 -18.07 -6.24
CA ASN A 385 -14.00 -17.55 -6.42
C ASN A 385 -13.42 -17.89 -7.81
N ASN A 386 -13.74 -19.06 -8.35
CA ASN A 386 -13.32 -19.43 -9.70
C ASN A 386 -13.99 -18.53 -10.75
N PHE A 387 -15.26 -18.21 -10.61
CA PHE A 387 -15.96 -17.25 -11.48
C PHE A 387 -15.34 -15.85 -11.37
N GLU A 388 -15.00 -15.40 -10.16
CA GLU A 388 -14.29 -14.14 -9.97
C GLU A 388 -12.89 -14.13 -10.63
N LEU A 389 -12.14 -15.22 -10.54
CA LEU A 389 -10.85 -15.36 -11.22
C LEU A 389 -11.00 -15.24 -12.74
N ILE A 390 -11.98 -15.93 -13.32
CA ILE A 390 -12.26 -15.86 -14.76
C ILE A 390 -12.66 -14.45 -15.16
N ASN A 391 -13.56 -13.82 -14.38
CA ASN A 391 -14.01 -12.46 -14.63
C ASN A 391 -12.84 -11.46 -14.58
N LYS A 392 -11.98 -11.54 -13.55
CA LYS A 392 -10.81 -10.66 -13.43
C LYS A 392 -9.80 -10.87 -14.55
N SER A 393 -9.57 -12.11 -14.97
CA SER A 393 -8.69 -12.40 -16.10
C SER A 393 -9.20 -11.76 -17.40
N ASN A 394 -10.50 -11.90 -17.67
CA ASN A 394 -11.14 -11.29 -18.85
C ASN A 394 -11.12 -9.76 -18.77
N GLU A 395 -11.47 -9.17 -17.61
CA GLU A 395 -11.42 -7.73 -17.39
C GLU A 395 -10.03 -7.15 -17.70
N LEU A 396 -8.96 -7.79 -17.19
CA LEU A 396 -7.58 -7.37 -17.46
C LEU A 396 -7.24 -7.44 -18.95
N ASN A 397 -7.63 -8.51 -19.63
CA ASN A 397 -7.37 -8.69 -21.05
C ASN A 397 -8.11 -7.64 -21.91
N TYR A 398 -9.38 -7.38 -21.64
CA TYR A 398 -10.16 -6.35 -22.35
C TYR A 398 -9.58 -4.94 -22.12
N LYS A 399 -9.25 -4.60 -20.87
CA LYS A 399 -8.63 -3.31 -20.55
C LYS A 399 -7.27 -3.13 -21.26
N LEU A 400 -6.42 -4.14 -21.26
CA LEU A 400 -5.13 -4.09 -21.95
C LEU A 400 -5.29 -3.94 -23.46
N ASN A 401 -6.23 -4.65 -24.07
CA ASN A 401 -6.50 -4.54 -25.50
C ASN A 401 -7.04 -3.14 -25.86
N SER A 402 -7.96 -2.60 -25.06
CA SER A 402 -8.43 -1.22 -25.22
C SER A 402 -7.30 -0.20 -25.14
N LEU A 403 -6.40 -0.32 -24.16
CA LEU A 403 -5.25 0.57 -24.03
C LEU A 403 -4.29 0.49 -25.22
N LYS A 404 -4.06 -0.72 -25.76
CA LYS A 404 -3.24 -0.90 -26.97
C LYS A 404 -3.83 -0.17 -28.18
N GLN A 405 -5.16 -0.25 -28.37
CA GLN A 405 -5.85 0.48 -29.44
C GLN A 405 -5.76 2.00 -29.21
N ASN A 406 -6.01 2.45 -27.98
CA ASN A 406 -5.93 3.88 -27.63
C ASN A 406 -4.55 4.48 -27.89
N ILE A 407 -3.46 3.75 -27.63
CA ILE A 407 -2.09 4.22 -27.87
C ILE A 407 -1.83 4.46 -29.36
N ASN A 408 -2.32 3.62 -30.24
CA ASN A 408 -2.17 3.81 -31.68
C ASN A 408 -2.83 5.11 -32.12
N THR A 409 -4.10 5.32 -31.72
CA THR A 409 -4.85 6.55 -32.00
C THR A 409 -4.18 7.79 -31.37
N LEU A 410 -3.70 7.69 -30.12
CA LEU A 410 -3.00 8.77 -29.45
C LEU A 410 -1.68 9.13 -30.17
N THR A 411 -0.99 8.17 -30.74
CA THR A 411 0.23 8.42 -31.50
C THR A 411 -0.06 9.25 -32.76
N GLU A 412 -1.14 8.94 -33.47
CA GLU A 412 -1.59 9.74 -34.63
C GLU A 412 -2.05 11.15 -34.21
N GLN A 413 -2.82 11.26 -33.11
CA GLN A 413 -3.25 12.54 -32.55
C GLN A 413 -2.06 13.41 -32.15
N LEU A 414 -1.02 12.83 -31.55
CA LEU A 414 0.22 13.54 -31.20
C LEU A 414 0.92 14.09 -32.42
N LEU A 415 1.08 13.31 -33.49
CA LEU A 415 1.69 13.78 -34.73
C LEU A 415 0.92 14.94 -35.34
N ASN A 416 -0.42 14.88 -35.33
CA ASN A 416 -1.27 15.95 -35.81
C ASN A 416 -1.19 17.21 -34.93
N ALA A 417 -1.17 17.03 -33.58
CA ALA A 417 -1.03 18.13 -32.64
C ALA A 417 0.34 18.85 -32.80
N GLU A 418 1.43 18.08 -32.96
CA GLU A 418 2.77 18.62 -33.21
C GLU A 418 2.82 19.44 -34.51
N ARG A 419 2.19 18.94 -35.57
CA ARG A 419 2.09 19.69 -36.87
C ARG A 419 1.27 20.96 -36.70
N THR A 420 0.12 20.89 -36.02
CA THR A 420 -0.77 22.02 -35.76
C THR A 420 -0.07 23.10 -34.95
N SER A 421 0.63 22.75 -33.86
CA SER A 421 1.39 23.69 -33.05
C SER A 421 2.48 24.39 -33.87
N ARG A 422 3.26 23.63 -34.65
CA ARG A 422 4.30 24.19 -35.53
C ARG A 422 3.73 25.16 -36.56
N TYR A 423 2.64 24.78 -37.25
CA TYR A 423 2.02 25.64 -38.27
C TYR A 423 1.37 26.87 -37.62
N SER A 424 0.74 26.76 -36.48
CA SER A 424 0.18 27.90 -35.74
C SER A 424 1.27 28.89 -35.34
N LYS A 425 2.44 28.41 -34.90
CA LYS A 425 3.60 29.26 -34.63
C LYS A 425 4.10 29.98 -35.85
N GLN A 426 4.25 29.27 -36.98
CA GLN A 426 4.68 29.88 -38.24
C GLN A 426 3.72 30.98 -38.71
N LEU A 427 2.39 30.77 -38.52
CA LEU A 427 1.38 31.77 -38.82
C LEU A 427 1.51 33.00 -37.93
N VAL A 428 1.77 32.85 -36.63
CA VAL A 428 2.01 33.95 -35.70
C VAL A 428 3.27 34.73 -36.12
N ASP A 429 4.36 34.04 -36.43
CA ASP A 429 5.62 34.68 -36.82
C ASP A 429 5.45 35.49 -38.11
N ALA A 430 4.73 34.97 -39.11
CA ALA A 430 4.41 35.68 -40.34
C ALA A 430 3.47 36.89 -40.10
N GLU A 431 2.45 36.72 -39.23
CA GLU A 431 1.50 37.81 -38.90
C GLU A 431 2.14 38.94 -38.13
N LYS A 432 3.13 38.62 -37.24
CA LYS A 432 3.95 39.65 -36.55
C LYS A 432 4.68 40.55 -37.53
N ILE A 433 5.27 39.99 -38.58
CA ILE A 433 5.98 40.76 -39.64
C ILE A 433 4.99 41.66 -40.34
N LYS A 434 3.83 41.17 -40.79
CA LYS A 434 2.79 41.96 -41.43
C LYS A 434 2.27 43.10 -40.56
N PHE A 435 2.03 42.79 -39.25
CA PHE A 435 1.57 43.78 -38.29
C PHE A 435 2.58 44.90 -38.08
N THR A 436 3.88 44.56 -38.01
CA THR A 436 4.97 45.54 -37.89
C THR A 436 5.08 46.45 -39.14
N ASN A 437 4.80 45.91 -40.34
CA ASN A 437 4.78 46.63 -41.58
C ASN A 437 3.49 47.45 -41.82
N GLY A 438 2.50 47.37 -40.90
CA GLY A 438 1.21 48.03 -41.04
C GLY A 438 0.22 47.32 -41.99
N GLU A 439 0.53 46.07 -42.41
CA GLU A 439 -0.26 45.29 -43.38
C GLU A 439 -1.27 44.34 -42.66
N SER A 440 -1.36 44.38 -41.35
CA SER A 440 -2.26 43.54 -40.55
C SER A 440 -2.86 44.32 -39.39
N SER A 441 -3.97 43.76 -38.82
CA SER A 441 -4.67 44.34 -37.68
C SER A 441 -4.23 43.66 -36.37
N LEU A 442 -4.39 44.41 -35.27
CA LEU A 442 -4.19 43.88 -33.91
C LEU A 442 -5.08 42.65 -33.64
N PHE A 443 -6.34 42.73 -34.10
CA PHE A 443 -7.31 41.60 -33.95
C PHE A 443 -6.80 40.33 -34.62
N LEU A 444 -6.25 40.40 -35.82
CA LEU A 444 -5.77 39.21 -36.52
C LEU A 444 -4.54 38.61 -35.84
N LEU A 445 -3.60 39.45 -35.38
CA LEU A 445 -2.44 39.00 -34.60
C LEU A 445 -2.85 38.31 -33.30
N ASN A 446 -3.77 38.94 -32.54
CA ASN A 446 -4.32 38.36 -31.31
C ASN A 446 -5.00 36.99 -31.55
N THR A 447 -5.77 36.88 -32.65
CA THR A 447 -6.42 35.63 -33.04
C THR A 447 -5.42 34.53 -33.38
N ARG A 448 -4.31 34.85 -34.10
CA ARG A 448 -3.25 33.87 -34.39
C ARG A 448 -2.51 33.40 -33.13
N GLU A 449 -2.21 34.32 -32.22
CA GLU A 449 -1.57 33.97 -30.94
C GLU A 449 -2.45 33.10 -30.05
N ASN A 450 -3.75 33.39 -29.98
CA ASN A 450 -4.70 32.53 -29.30
C ASN A 450 -4.66 31.10 -29.86
N LYS A 451 -4.68 31.00 -31.20
CA LYS A 451 -4.65 29.69 -31.85
C LYS A 451 -3.36 28.93 -31.60
N TRP A 452 -2.23 29.64 -31.52
CA TRP A 452 -0.95 29.04 -31.19
C TRP A 452 -0.94 28.56 -29.71
N LEU A 453 -1.35 29.38 -28.75
CA LEU A 453 -1.46 28.98 -27.34
C LEU A 453 -2.36 27.74 -27.16
N GLU A 454 -3.57 27.76 -27.77
CA GLU A 454 -4.48 26.60 -27.74
C GLU A 454 -3.82 25.32 -28.29
N SER A 455 -3.04 25.45 -29.38
CA SER A 455 -2.37 24.32 -30.01
C SER A 455 -1.22 23.77 -29.15
N GLU A 456 -0.48 24.64 -28.45
CA GLU A 456 0.57 24.24 -27.49
C GLU A 456 -0.01 23.54 -26.27
N LEU A 457 -1.09 24.08 -25.70
CA LEU A 457 -1.79 23.46 -24.57
C LEU A 457 -2.37 22.08 -24.95
N LYS A 458 -2.93 21.98 -26.15
CA LYS A 458 -3.47 20.72 -26.67
C LYS A 458 -2.39 19.69 -26.93
N LEU A 459 -1.23 20.09 -27.42
CA LEU A 459 -0.07 19.20 -27.58
C LEU A 459 0.43 18.70 -26.23
N ALA A 460 0.52 19.57 -25.23
CA ALA A 460 0.90 19.17 -23.87
C ALA A 460 -0.12 18.19 -23.26
N GLU A 461 -1.42 18.40 -23.47
CA GLU A 461 -2.49 17.51 -23.04
C GLU A 461 -2.37 16.10 -23.67
N TYR A 462 -2.11 16.02 -24.98
CA TYR A 462 -1.91 14.72 -25.65
C TYR A 462 -0.65 14.00 -25.17
N LYS A 463 0.45 14.72 -24.88
CA LYS A 463 1.65 14.15 -24.25
C LYS A 463 1.35 13.56 -22.87
N LEU A 464 0.61 14.30 -22.03
CA LEU A 464 0.16 13.80 -20.74
C LEU A 464 -0.73 12.56 -20.89
N LYS A 465 -1.72 12.58 -21.79
CA LYS A 465 -2.59 11.43 -22.07
C LYS A 465 -1.79 10.19 -22.48
N PHE A 466 -0.80 10.36 -23.31
CA PHE A 466 0.08 9.26 -23.73
C PHE A 466 0.84 8.66 -22.53
N ILE A 467 1.48 9.50 -21.71
CA ILE A 467 2.19 9.08 -20.50
C ILE A 467 1.25 8.32 -19.57
N LYS A 468 0.07 8.87 -19.27
CA LYS A 468 -0.93 8.23 -18.40
C LYS A 468 -1.42 6.89 -18.96
N THR A 469 -1.55 6.77 -20.26
CA THR A 469 -1.94 5.51 -20.92
C THR A 469 -0.86 4.44 -20.76
N VAL A 470 0.41 4.82 -20.90
CA VAL A 470 1.55 3.91 -20.65
C VAL A 470 1.63 3.49 -19.18
N LEU A 471 1.46 4.43 -18.24
CA LEU A 471 1.37 4.13 -16.81
C LEU A 471 0.25 3.14 -16.51
N ASN A 472 -0.91 3.30 -17.14
CA ASN A 472 -2.05 2.40 -16.97
C ASN A 472 -1.75 0.98 -17.52
N VAL A 473 -0.96 0.86 -18.59
CA VAL A 473 -0.47 -0.45 -19.07
C VAL A 473 0.44 -1.10 -18.03
N ILE A 474 1.38 -0.34 -17.44
CA ILE A 474 2.27 -0.83 -16.37
C ILE A 474 1.44 -1.31 -15.18
N TYR A 475 0.49 -0.50 -14.75
CA TYR A 475 -0.44 -0.79 -13.66
C TYR A 475 -1.24 -2.07 -13.89
N LEU A 476 -1.92 -2.19 -15.05
CA LEU A 476 -2.74 -3.36 -15.36
C LEU A 476 -1.93 -4.65 -15.51
N LYS A 477 -0.66 -4.55 -15.89
CA LYS A 477 0.25 -5.71 -15.90
C LYS A 477 0.77 -6.08 -14.51
N GLY A 478 0.51 -5.26 -13.50
CA GLY A 478 1.00 -5.47 -12.14
C GLY A 478 2.52 -5.34 -12.01
N ASN A 479 3.14 -4.56 -12.90
CA ASN A 479 4.56 -4.30 -12.87
C ASN A 479 4.86 -3.13 -11.95
N LEU A 480 5.74 -3.33 -10.97
CA LEU A 480 6.14 -2.30 -10.01
C LEU A 480 7.28 -1.40 -10.52
N ASN A 481 7.75 -1.61 -11.73
CA ASN A 481 8.78 -0.76 -12.32
C ASN A 481 8.16 0.45 -13.02
N TYR A 482 8.07 1.55 -12.30
CA TYR A 482 7.57 2.85 -12.76
C TYR A 482 8.71 3.83 -13.13
N LYS A 483 9.96 3.38 -13.18
CA LYS A 483 11.11 4.21 -13.56
C LYS A 483 11.24 4.28 -15.07
N PHE A 484 11.56 5.49 -15.58
CA PHE A 484 11.75 5.79 -16.99
C PHE A 484 13.13 6.40 -17.28
#